data_4165bf1de407219d35942a40934ff553
#
_entry.id   4165bf1de407219d35942a40934ff553
#
_cell.length_a   1.000
_cell.length_b   1.000
_cell.length_c   1.000
_cell.angle_alpha   90.00
_cell.angle_beta   90.00
_cell.angle_gamma   90.00
#
_symmetry.space_group_name_H-M   'P 1'
#
loop_
_entity.id
_entity.type
_entity.pdbx_description
1 polymer ?
#
loop_
_entity_poly.entity_id
_entity_poly.type
_entity_poly.pdbx_seq_one_letter_code
_entity_poly.pdbx_strand_id
1 'polypeptide(L)'
;MHLFLTFVVYQFKRNAAIFLSLCIIGLVIFSIVFYRDPQRSVPIGENIIISPADGKVVSIDSVKGGEIPFTIKNGEIIYLPELKGIIEGNFTMVSIFMGPFDVHVNRAPISGNVIDIIYIEGGHFPAFGNVFTENERNIVVIDGNVRTVTVQIAGTVARRIDCFVNEDQTLEIGDKIGRIKLGSQVVVMYPSDSSTIVKIGDKVKAGETIIAQI
;
A
#
# COMPACT_ATOMS: atom_id res chain seq x y z
N MET A 1 51.23 3.07 -31.11
CA MET A 1 50.56 3.81 -30.04
C MET A 1 49.09 4.12 -30.37
N HIS A 2 48.77 4.71 -31.54
CA HIS A 2 47.37 5.02 -31.92
C HIS A 2 46.42 3.81 -32.00
N LEU A 3 46.81 2.69 -32.60
CA LEU A 3 46.01 1.47 -32.72
C LEU A 3 45.62 0.86 -31.35
N PHE A 4 46.53 0.86 -30.38
CA PHE A 4 46.30 0.36 -29.04
C PHE A 4 45.26 1.25 -28.29
N LEU A 5 45.39 2.57 -28.40
CA LEU A 5 44.44 3.52 -27.77
C LEU A 5 43.05 3.34 -28.35
N THR A 6 42.96 3.23 -29.68
CA THR A 6 41.67 3.03 -30.38
C THR A 6 41.00 1.73 -29.95
N PHE A 7 41.77 0.64 -29.81
CA PHE A 7 41.27 -0.64 -29.31
C PHE A 7 40.73 -0.53 -27.87
N VAL A 8 41.47 0.11 -26.96
CA VAL A 8 41.05 0.30 -25.55
C VAL A 8 39.76 1.13 -25.48
N VAL A 9 39.65 2.23 -26.24
CA VAL A 9 38.46 3.06 -26.30
C VAL A 9 37.26 2.29 -26.86
N TYR A 10 37.46 1.48 -27.90
CA TYR A 10 36.42 0.63 -28.46
C TYR A 10 35.90 -0.39 -27.45
N GLN A 11 36.77 -1.09 -26.73
CA GLN A 11 36.40 -2.05 -25.71
C GLN A 11 35.63 -1.40 -24.56
N PHE A 12 36.08 -0.22 -24.12
CA PHE A 12 35.39 0.55 -23.08
C PHE A 12 33.98 0.93 -23.51
N LYS A 13 33.80 1.50 -24.71
CA LYS A 13 32.49 1.86 -25.24
C LYS A 13 31.57 0.65 -25.39
N ARG A 14 32.09 -0.48 -25.85
CA ARG A 14 31.34 -1.75 -25.98
C ARG A 14 30.85 -2.24 -24.62
N ASN A 15 31.74 -2.25 -23.62
CA ASN A 15 31.38 -2.72 -22.26
C ASN A 15 30.38 -1.77 -21.61
N ALA A 16 30.53 -0.46 -21.79
CA ALA A 16 29.56 0.53 -21.30
C ALA A 16 28.19 0.37 -21.96
N ALA A 17 28.15 0.09 -23.28
CA ALA A 17 26.89 -0.17 -23.99
C ALA A 17 26.20 -1.45 -23.49
N ILE A 18 26.95 -2.54 -23.27
CA ILE A 18 26.43 -3.78 -22.71
C ILE A 18 25.87 -3.53 -21.28
N PHE A 19 26.63 -2.85 -20.44
CA PHE A 19 26.18 -2.52 -19.08
C PHE A 19 24.88 -1.71 -19.10
N LEU A 20 24.81 -0.66 -19.93
CA LEU A 20 23.61 0.16 -20.06
C LEU A 20 22.41 -0.65 -20.55
N SER A 21 22.62 -1.56 -21.53
CA SER A 21 21.57 -2.44 -22.04
C SER A 21 21.04 -3.37 -20.92
N LEU A 22 21.93 -3.93 -20.11
CA LEU A 22 21.52 -4.78 -18.97
C LEU A 22 20.73 -3.99 -17.92
N CYS A 23 21.14 -2.74 -17.63
CA CYS A 23 20.40 -1.86 -16.74
C CYS A 23 18.99 -1.56 -17.27
N ILE A 24 18.86 -1.26 -18.57
CA ILE A 24 17.56 -1.01 -19.21
C ILE A 24 16.67 -2.26 -19.14
N ILE A 25 17.21 -3.43 -19.46
CA ILE A 25 16.48 -4.71 -19.37
C ILE A 25 16.01 -4.93 -17.93
N GLY A 26 16.88 -4.72 -16.94
CA GLY A 26 16.54 -4.83 -15.52
C GLY A 26 15.40 -3.89 -15.12
N LEU A 27 15.43 -2.63 -15.55
CA LEU A 27 14.35 -1.66 -15.32
C LEU A 27 13.03 -2.07 -15.97
N VAL A 28 13.07 -2.62 -17.19
CA VAL A 28 11.87 -3.10 -17.89
C VAL A 28 11.27 -4.29 -17.14
N ILE A 29 12.09 -5.28 -16.76
CA ILE A 29 11.63 -6.43 -15.99
C ILE A 29 11.04 -5.98 -14.64
N PHE A 30 11.74 -5.10 -13.93
CA PHE A 30 11.23 -4.53 -12.67
C PHE A 30 9.88 -3.85 -12.86
N SER A 31 9.72 -3.03 -13.92
CA SER A 31 8.47 -2.34 -14.22
C SER A 31 7.33 -3.34 -14.48
N ILE A 32 7.57 -4.41 -15.26
CA ILE A 32 6.57 -5.45 -15.53
C ILE A 32 6.15 -6.14 -14.23
N VAL A 33 7.12 -6.49 -13.37
CA VAL A 33 6.84 -7.13 -12.08
C VAL A 33 6.09 -6.19 -11.14
N PHE A 34 6.51 -4.94 -11.06
CA PHE A 34 5.93 -3.94 -10.16
C PHE A 34 4.50 -3.57 -10.53
N TYR A 35 4.22 -3.35 -11.82
CA TYR A 35 2.89 -2.94 -12.29
C TYR A 35 1.95 -4.12 -12.58
N ARG A 36 2.36 -5.37 -12.27
CA ARG A 36 1.49 -6.52 -12.46
C ARG A 36 0.21 -6.42 -11.62
N ASP A 37 -0.85 -6.95 -12.15
CA ASP A 37 -2.15 -7.04 -11.47
C ASP A 37 -2.72 -8.45 -11.75
N PRO A 38 -2.33 -9.44 -10.95
CA PRO A 38 -2.81 -10.80 -11.12
C PRO A 38 -4.30 -10.90 -10.75
N GLN A 39 -4.99 -11.83 -11.39
CA GLN A 39 -6.32 -12.22 -10.95
C GLN A 39 -6.24 -12.79 -9.53
N ARG A 40 -7.27 -12.51 -8.72
CA ARG A 40 -7.35 -12.94 -7.33
C ARG A 40 -8.52 -13.88 -7.12
N SER A 41 -8.29 -14.90 -6.31
CA SER A 41 -9.33 -15.80 -5.86
C SER A 41 -9.88 -15.28 -4.53
N VAL A 42 -10.93 -14.46 -4.62
CA VAL A 42 -11.58 -13.91 -3.43
C VAL A 42 -12.20 -15.05 -2.62
N PRO A 43 -11.93 -15.16 -1.30
CA PRO A 43 -12.55 -16.18 -0.47
C PRO A 43 -14.08 -16.05 -0.47
N ILE A 44 -14.76 -17.18 -0.56
CA ILE A 44 -16.21 -17.24 -0.40
C ILE A 44 -16.50 -17.30 1.10
N GLY A 45 -17.22 -16.32 1.63
CA GLY A 45 -17.62 -16.27 3.04
C GLY A 45 -18.43 -15.02 3.32
N GLU A 46 -19.40 -15.17 4.20
CA GLU A 46 -20.13 -14.04 4.78
C GLU A 46 -19.34 -13.55 6.01
N ASN A 47 -19.42 -12.26 6.29
CA ASN A 47 -18.82 -11.65 7.46
C ASN A 47 -17.28 -11.79 7.57
N ILE A 48 -16.57 -11.70 6.46
CA ILE A 48 -15.10 -11.70 6.42
C ILE A 48 -14.56 -10.34 5.99
N ILE A 49 -13.38 -10.01 6.52
CA ILE A 49 -12.58 -8.86 6.10
C ILE A 49 -11.31 -9.42 5.48
N ILE A 50 -11.04 -9.08 4.21
CA ILE A 50 -9.85 -9.55 3.50
C ILE A 50 -8.75 -8.49 3.46
N SER A 51 -7.53 -8.90 3.18
CA SER A 51 -6.39 -8.00 3.05
C SER A 51 -6.57 -7.04 1.87
N PRO A 52 -6.47 -5.72 2.10
CA PRO A 52 -6.47 -4.74 1.02
C PRO A 52 -5.13 -4.67 0.26
N ALA A 53 -4.06 -5.31 0.76
CA ALA A 53 -2.73 -5.21 0.21
C ALA A 53 -1.97 -6.53 0.22
N ASP A 54 -1.02 -6.69 -0.73
CA ASP A 54 0.04 -7.68 -0.62
C ASP A 54 1.12 -7.14 0.32
N GLY A 55 1.71 -8.00 1.14
CA GLY A 55 2.82 -7.58 1.99
C GLY A 55 2.96 -8.39 3.26
N LYS A 56 3.58 -7.76 4.26
CA LYS A 56 3.80 -8.34 5.58
C LYS A 56 3.10 -7.51 6.64
N VAL A 57 2.34 -8.16 7.53
CA VAL A 57 1.76 -7.50 8.70
C VAL A 57 2.88 -7.06 9.64
N VAL A 58 2.96 -5.75 9.88
CA VAL A 58 4.03 -5.14 10.70
C VAL A 58 3.54 -4.67 12.06
N SER A 59 2.24 -4.33 12.19
CA SER A 59 1.62 -4.05 13.48
C SER A 59 0.14 -4.40 13.48
N ILE A 60 -0.39 -4.66 14.68
CA ILE A 60 -1.82 -4.81 14.97
C ILE A 60 -2.06 -4.02 16.25
N ASP A 61 -2.81 -2.93 16.14
CA ASP A 61 -3.00 -1.96 17.21
C ASP A 61 -4.50 -1.77 17.48
N SER A 62 -4.85 -1.42 18.72
CA SER A 62 -6.21 -1.03 19.09
C SER A 62 -6.29 0.49 19.16
N VAL A 63 -7.30 1.06 18.51
CA VAL A 63 -7.58 2.49 18.50
C VAL A 63 -8.92 2.73 19.17
N LYS A 64 -8.95 3.57 20.20
CA LYS A 64 -10.19 3.94 20.88
C LYS A 64 -10.86 5.11 20.18
N GLY A 65 -12.19 5.13 20.24
CA GLY A 65 -12.96 6.23 19.68
C GLY A 65 -12.53 7.59 20.23
N GLY A 66 -12.31 8.54 19.33
CA GLY A 66 -11.85 9.90 19.66
C GLY A 66 -10.34 10.08 19.78
N GLU A 67 -9.55 8.99 19.81
CA GLU A 67 -8.09 9.07 19.72
C GLU A 67 -7.65 9.35 18.26
N ILE A 68 -6.49 9.98 18.11
CA ILE A 68 -5.86 10.12 16.79
C ILE A 68 -5.06 8.83 16.52
N PRO A 69 -5.46 8.02 15.51
CA PRO A 69 -4.71 6.83 15.18
C PRO A 69 -3.29 7.18 14.70
N PHE A 70 -2.37 6.26 14.90
CA PHE A 70 -1.04 6.36 14.33
C PHE A 70 -0.55 4.99 13.87
N THR A 71 0.33 4.97 12.89
CA THR A 71 1.06 3.77 12.46
C THR A 71 2.56 4.02 12.49
N ILE A 72 3.35 2.95 12.51
CA ILE A 72 4.81 3.04 12.46
C ILE A 72 5.28 2.55 11.09
N LYS A 73 6.06 3.37 10.41
CA LYS A 73 6.69 3.04 9.14
C LYS A 73 8.17 3.35 9.21
N ASN A 74 9.02 2.35 8.96
CA ASN A 74 10.48 2.47 9.03
C ASN A 74 10.99 3.07 10.36
N GLY A 75 10.31 2.79 11.48
CA GLY A 75 10.67 3.29 12.81
C GLY A 75 10.14 4.70 13.14
N GLU A 76 9.39 5.32 12.24
CA GLU A 76 8.79 6.65 12.45
C GLU A 76 7.27 6.56 12.64
N ILE A 77 6.76 7.41 13.53
CA ILE A 77 5.34 7.47 13.84
C ILE A 77 4.64 8.39 12.83
N ILE A 78 3.62 7.86 12.15
CA ILE A 78 2.75 8.59 11.24
C ILE A 78 1.39 8.73 11.93
N TYR A 79 1.03 9.93 12.34
CA TYR A 79 -0.30 10.24 12.86
C TYR A 79 -1.29 10.36 11.70
N LEU A 80 -2.53 9.95 11.96
CA LEU A 80 -3.65 9.95 11.01
C LEU A 80 -4.79 10.83 11.57
N PRO A 81 -4.59 12.14 11.74
CA PRO A 81 -5.58 13.04 12.35
C PRO A 81 -6.85 13.16 11.51
N GLU A 82 -6.77 12.87 10.22
CA GLU A 82 -7.89 12.88 9.27
C GLU A 82 -8.96 11.87 9.65
N LEU A 83 -8.58 10.80 10.37
CA LEU A 83 -9.50 9.75 10.81
C LEU A 83 -10.31 10.14 12.05
N LYS A 84 -9.99 11.29 12.69
CA LYS A 84 -10.75 11.80 13.83
C LYS A 84 -12.16 12.19 13.38
N GLY A 85 -13.16 11.50 13.89
CA GLY A 85 -14.58 11.73 13.52
C GLY A 85 -15.11 10.76 12.44
N ILE A 86 -14.24 10.08 11.71
CA ILE A 86 -14.64 8.98 10.81
C ILE A 86 -14.82 7.70 11.62
N ILE A 87 -13.99 7.53 12.66
CA ILE A 87 -13.98 6.36 13.53
C ILE A 87 -14.85 6.64 14.75
N GLU A 88 -16.00 5.99 14.77
CA GLU A 88 -16.89 5.95 15.93
C GLU A 88 -16.72 4.61 16.66
N GLY A 89 -16.38 4.64 17.96
CA GLY A 89 -16.11 3.45 18.75
C GLY A 89 -14.66 2.96 18.69
N ASN A 90 -14.45 1.71 19.05
CA ASN A 90 -13.12 1.10 19.07
C ASN A 90 -12.84 0.36 17.77
N PHE A 91 -11.65 0.54 17.24
CA PHE A 91 -11.20 -0.10 16.01
C PHE A 91 -9.90 -0.88 16.23
N THR A 92 -9.78 -1.99 15.53
CA THR A 92 -8.51 -2.69 15.32
C THR A 92 -7.87 -2.16 14.05
N MET A 93 -6.60 -1.83 14.12
CA MET A 93 -5.80 -1.30 13.04
C MET A 93 -4.69 -2.30 12.68
N VAL A 94 -4.69 -2.78 11.44
CA VAL A 94 -3.66 -3.69 10.91
C VAL A 94 -2.83 -2.97 9.87
N SER A 95 -1.53 -2.85 10.12
CA SER A 95 -0.59 -2.22 9.20
C SER A 95 0.16 -3.27 8.39
N ILE A 96 0.18 -3.09 7.06
CA ILE A 96 0.77 -4.01 6.08
C ILE A 96 1.85 -3.28 5.32
N PHE A 97 3.10 -3.70 5.49
CA PHE A 97 4.24 -3.18 4.71
C PHE A 97 4.34 -3.90 3.37
N MET A 98 4.42 -3.13 2.30
CA MET A 98 4.54 -3.63 0.93
C MET A 98 5.97 -3.44 0.43
N GLY A 99 6.66 -4.55 0.15
CA GLY A 99 7.99 -4.54 -0.44
C GLY A 99 7.96 -4.25 -1.95
N PRO A 100 9.11 -3.96 -2.59
CA PRO A 100 9.18 -3.56 -3.99
C PRO A 100 8.72 -4.65 -4.98
N PHE A 101 8.68 -5.90 -4.54
CA PHE A 101 8.24 -7.05 -5.34
C PHE A 101 6.81 -7.50 -5.04
N ASP A 102 6.14 -6.88 -4.08
CA ASP A 102 4.73 -7.14 -3.81
C ASP A 102 3.84 -6.50 -4.87
N VAL A 103 2.59 -6.94 -5.00
CA VAL A 103 1.62 -6.32 -5.90
C VAL A 103 1.11 -5.04 -5.25
N HIS A 104 1.22 -3.92 -5.97
CA HIS A 104 0.88 -2.60 -5.43
C HIS A 104 -0.55 -2.14 -5.72
N VAL A 105 -1.38 -3.00 -6.31
CA VAL A 105 -2.82 -2.76 -6.44
C VAL A 105 -3.51 -3.13 -5.14
N ASN A 106 -4.22 -2.16 -4.57
CA ASN A 106 -4.99 -2.34 -3.35
C ASN A 106 -6.45 -2.64 -3.67
N ARG A 107 -7.10 -3.40 -2.78
CA ARG A 107 -8.44 -3.95 -3.01
C ARG A 107 -9.37 -3.69 -1.82
N ALA A 108 -10.67 -3.63 -2.11
CA ALA A 108 -11.74 -3.46 -1.11
C ALA A 108 -11.70 -4.62 -0.10
N PRO A 109 -11.59 -4.34 1.20
CA PRO A 109 -11.54 -5.38 2.23
C PRO A 109 -12.90 -6.03 2.50
N ILE A 110 -13.98 -5.36 2.13
CA ILE A 110 -15.38 -5.82 2.24
C ILE A 110 -16.18 -5.32 1.03
N SER A 111 -17.36 -5.89 0.81
CA SER A 111 -18.39 -5.28 -0.05
C SER A 111 -19.08 -4.15 0.68
N GLY A 112 -19.45 -3.08 -0.03
CA GLY A 112 -20.17 -1.94 0.53
C GLY A 112 -20.09 -0.69 -0.33
N ASN A 113 -20.59 0.42 0.20
CA ASN A 113 -20.55 1.70 -0.48
C ASN A 113 -19.35 2.52 0.00
N VAL A 114 -18.67 3.18 -0.91
CA VAL A 114 -17.64 4.18 -0.58
C VAL A 114 -18.35 5.43 -0.08
N ILE A 115 -18.20 5.71 1.21
CA ILE A 115 -18.87 6.85 1.85
C ILE A 115 -18.00 8.09 1.99
N ASP A 116 -16.66 7.90 1.87
CA ASP A 116 -15.74 9.04 1.96
C ASP A 116 -14.38 8.68 1.31
N ILE A 117 -13.75 9.67 0.66
CA ILE A 117 -12.41 9.57 0.09
C ILE A 117 -11.63 10.82 0.48
N ILE A 118 -10.61 10.66 1.32
CA ILE A 118 -9.75 11.77 1.74
C ILE A 118 -8.37 11.60 1.13
N TYR A 119 -8.01 12.51 0.23
CA TYR A 119 -6.69 12.54 -0.38
C TYR A 119 -5.85 13.66 0.21
N ILE A 120 -4.67 13.32 0.72
CA ILE A 120 -3.72 14.26 1.31
C ILE A 120 -2.46 14.25 0.43
N GLU A 121 -2.20 15.38 -0.20
CA GLU A 121 -0.97 15.57 -0.98
C GLU A 121 0.25 15.49 -0.06
N GLY A 122 1.23 14.70 -0.43
CA GLY A 122 2.51 14.62 0.27
C GLY A 122 3.42 15.78 -0.07
N GLY A 123 4.13 16.32 0.92
CA GLY A 123 5.16 17.32 0.72
C GLY A 123 6.29 16.83 -0.20
N HIS A 124 6.87 17.73 -1.01
CA HIS A 124 7.94 17.44 -1.95
C HIS A 124 9.34 17.59 -1.32
N PHE A 125 9.51 17.25 -0.04
CA PHE A 125 10.79 17.44 0.65
C PHE A 125 11.79 16.32 0.35
N PRO A 126 13.11 16.63 0.25
CA PRO A 126 14.15 15.61 0.10
C PRO A 126 14.18 14.70 1.34
N ALA A 127 14.53 13.43 1.15
CA ALA A 127 14.44 12.34 2.12
C ALA A 127 15.44 12.40 3.30
N PHE A 128 15.73 13.58 3.85
CA PHE A 128 16.61 13.77 5.00
C PHE A 128 15.89 14.56 6.09
N GLY A 129 15.67 13.93 7.27
CA GLY A 129 15.02 14.54 8.42
C GLY A 129 13.60 14.04 8.67
N ASN A 130 12.88 14.62 9.63
CA ASN A 130 11.53 14.25 10.09
C ASN A 130 10.39 14.44 9.04
N VAL A 131 10.62 14.01 7.81
CA VAL A 131 9.81 14.29 6.61
C VAL A 131 8.64 13.32 6.47
N PHE A 132 8.52 12.32 7.35
CA PHE A 132 7.57 11.20 7.17
C PHE A 132 6.14 11.47 7.61
N THR A 133 5.90 12.56 8.34
CA THR A 133 4.53 13.02 8.67
C THR A 133 3.80 13.60 7.46
N GLU A 134 4.49 13.80 6.34
CA GLU A 134 3.97 14.44 5.13
C GLU A 134 3.89 13.48 3.92
N ASN A 135 3.87 12.16 4.14
CA ASN A 135 3.68 11.22 3.04
C ASN A 135 2.29 11.38 2.44
N GLU A 136 2.23 11.36 1.10
CA GLU A 136 0.98 11.30 0.37
C GLU A 136 0.14 10.13 0.87
N ARG A 137 -1.12 10.40 1.17
CA ARG A 137 -2.08 9.44 1.71
C ARG A 137 -3.39 9.50 0.95
N ASN A 138 -4.00 8.34 0.78
CA ASN A 138 -5.37 8.23 0.29
C ASN A 138 -6.15 7.34 1.26
N ILE A 139 -7.25 7.84 1.77
CA ILE A 139 -8.11 7.18 2.73
C ILE A 139 -9.41 6.85 2.01
N VAL A 140 -9.80 5.58 2.03
CA VAL A 140 -11.07 5.11 1.47
C VAL A 140 -11.89 4.50 2.59
N VAL A 141 -13.08 5.04 2.82
CA VAL A 141 -14.03 4.57 3.83
C VAL A 141 -15.13 3.79 3.14
N ILE A 142 -15.29 2.52 3.49
CA ILE A 142 -16.33 1.65 2.93
C ILE A 142 -17.29 1.26 4.05
N ASP A 143 -18.58 1.50 3.81
CA ASP A 143 -19.68 1.15 4.70
C ASP A 143 -20.44 -0.04 4.09
N GLY A 144 -20.37 -1.17 4.77
CA GLY A 144 -21.01 -2.43 4.42
C GLY A 144 -21.64 -3.07 5.65
N ASN A 145 -21.44 -4.38 5.86
CA ASN A 145 -21.88 -5.04 7.11
C ASN A 145 -21.21 -4.42 8.34
N VAL A 146 -19.99 -3.93 8.16
CA VAL A 146 -19.26 -3.09 9.12
C VAL A 146 -18.59 -1.95 8.35
N ARG A 147 -18.20 -0.89 9.06
CA ARG A 147 -17.38 0.15 8.46
C ARG A 147 -15.92 -0.24 8.47
N THR A 148 -15.26 -0.13 7.31
CA THR A 148 -13.80 -0.31 7.18
C THR A 148 -13.16 0.96 6.63
N VAL A 149 -11.94 1.22 7.09
CA VAL A 149 -11.12 2.33 6.61
C VAL A 149 -9.83 1.75 6.05
N THR A 150 -9.52 2.04 4.80
CA THR A 150 -8.25 1.67 4.17
C THR A 150 -7.43 2.92 3.93
N VAL A 151 -6.26 3.01 4.57
CA VAL A 151 -5.31 4.11 4.40
C VAL A 151 -4.15 3.62 3.55
N GLN A 152 -4.01 4.17 2.37
CA GLN A 152 -2.87 3.97 1.49
C GLN A 152 -1.82 5.04 1.81
N ILE A 153 -0.58 4.64 2.10
CA ILE A 153 0.51 5.56 2.47
C ILE A 153 1.66 5.36 1.49
N ALA A 154 1.95 6.38 0.69
CA ALA A 154 3.02 6.34 -0.29
C ALA A 154 4.40 6.29 0.38
N GLY A 155 5.37 5.73 -0.34
CA GLY A 155 6.78 5.74 0.07
C GLY A 155 7.48 7.04 -0.27
N THR A 156 8.78 7.10 0.06
CA THR A 156 9.61 8.28 -0.16
C THR A 156 10.05 8.49 -1.60
N VAL A 157 10.01 7.44 -2.45
CA VAL A 157 10.63 7.49 -3.79
C VAL A 157 9.66 7.98 -4.87
N ALA A 158 8.47 7.41 -4.99
CA ALA A 158 7.56 7.75 -6.09
C ALA A 158 6.35 8.59 -5.68
N ARG A 159 6.10 8.74 -4.38
CA ARG A 159 5.13 9.67 -3.77
C ARG A 159 3.84 9.88 -4.57
N ARG A 160 3.21 8.79 -5.05
CA ARG A 160 1.98 8.91 -5.80
C ARG A 160 1.05 7.73 -5.57
N ILE A 161 -0.21 8.04 -5.31
CA ILE A 161 -1.30 7.07 -5.16
C ILE A 161 -2.31 7.37 -6.25
N ASP A 162 -2.65 6.34 -7.03
CA ASP A 162 -3.76 6.41 -7.97
C ASP A 162 -4.99 5.84 -7.26
N CYS A 163 -6.01 6.67 -7.02
CA CYS A 163 -7.33 6.23 -6.54
C CYS A 163 -8.17 5.78 -7.73
N PHE A 164 -8.83 4.61 -7.63
CA PHE A 164 -9.64 4.02 -8.72
C PHE A 164 -11.14 4.07 -8.46
N VAL A 165 -11.55 4.58 -7.30
CA VAL A 165 -12.93 4.62 -6.87
C VAL A 165 -13.39 6.05 -6.64
N ASN A 166 -14.70 6.23 -6.62
CA ASN A 166 -15.36 7.50 -6.32
C ASN A 166 -16.27 7.33 -5.10
N GLU A 167 -16.61 8.44 -4.45
CA GLU A 167 -17.67 8.48 -3.44
C GLU A 167 -19.00 7.99 -4.04
N ASP A 168 -19.83 7.39 -3.21
CA ASP A 168 -21.11 6.76 -3.56
C ASP A 168 -21.01 5.54 -4.48
N GLN A 169 -19.79 5.07 -4.80
CA GLN A 169 -19.59 3.86 -5.58
C GLN A 169 -19.83 2.61 -4.72
N THR A 170 -20.62 1.67 -5.22
CA THR A 170 -20.76 0.33 -4.63
C THR A 170 -19.61 -0.56 -5.10
N LEU A 171 -18.97 -1.25 -4.15
CA LEU A 171 -17.85 -2.16 -4.39
C LEU A 171 -18.21 -3.57 -3.92
N GLU A 172 -17.75 -4.55 -4.68
CA GLU A 172 -17.67 -5.92 -4.22
C GLU A 172 -16.34 -6.16 -3.47
N ILE A 173 -16.34 -7.10 -2.54
CA ILE A 173 -15.13 -7.53 -1.84
C ILE A 173 -14.05 -7.97 -2.84
N GLY A 174 -12.84 -7.40 -2.73
CA GLY A 174 -11.75 -7.66 -3.65
C GLY A 174 -11.67 -6.74 -4.87
N ASP A 175 -12.62 -5.83 -5.07
CA ASP A 175 -12.55 -4.80 -6.10
C ASP A 175 -11.34 -3.88 -5.91
N LYS A 176 -10.80 -3.35 -7.00
CA LYS A 176 -9.62 -2.49 -6.97
C LYS A 176 -9.98 -1.10 -6.46
N ILE A 177 -9.34 -0.66 -5.39
CA ILE A 177 -9.56 0.69 -4.82
C ILE A 177 -8.47 1.69 -5.18
N GLY A 178 -7.28 1.22 -5.54
CA GLY A 178 -6.18 2.12 -5.91
C GLY A 178 -4.87 1.39 -6.13
N ARG A 179 -3.81 2.18 -6.39
CA ARG A 179 -2.44 1.69 -6.55
C ARG A 179 -1.46 2.65 -5.91
N ILE A 180 -0.51 2.15 -5.14
CA ILE A 180 0.57 2.96 -4.57
C ILE A 180 1.84 2.75 -5.41
N LYS A 181 2.57 3.84 -5.73
CA LYS A 181 3.82 3.80 -6.50
C LYS A 181 5.03 3.83 -5.55
N LEU A 182 5.75 2.72 -5.47
CA LEU A 182 7.03 2.46 -4.78
C LEU A 182 7.11 2.74 -3.26
N GLY A 183 7.38 1.67 -2.48
CA GLY A 183 7.70 1.73 -1.06
C GLY A 183 6.50 2.11 -0.20
N SER A 184 5.59 1.18 0.02
CA SER A 184 4.22 1.47 0.44
C SER A 184 3.90 0.84 1.79
N GLN A 185 2.95 1.43 2.48
CA GLN A 185 2.27 0.80 3.61
C GLN A 185 0.77 1.00 3.44
N VAL A 186 0.02 -0.02 3.75
CA VAL A 186 -1.45 0.06 3.81
C VAL A 186 -1.88 -0.24 5.22
N VAL A 187 -2.79 0.58 5.72
CA VAL A 187 -3.46 0.35 7.01
C VAL A 187 -4.91 0.01 6.72
N VAL A 188 -5.40 -1.07 7.31
CA VAL A 188 -6.83 -1.39 7.32
C VAL A 188 -7.34 -1.33 8.75
N MET A 189 -8.47 -0.65 8.93
CA MET A 189 -9.13 -0.51 10.22
C MET A 189 -10.55 -1.06 10.12
N TYR A 190 -10.97 -1.74 11.17
CA TYR A 190 -12.29 -2.34 11.31
C TYR A 190 -12.71 -2.37 12.81
N PRO A 191 -14.00 -2.51 13.13
CA PRO A 191 -14.47 -2.53 14.51
C PRO A 191 -13.78 -3.60 15.35
N SER A 192 -13.43 -3.28 16.60
CA SER A 192 -12.65 -4.16 17.48
C SER A 192 -13.42 -5.37 18.01
N ASP A 193 -14.73 -5.46 17.78
CA ASP A 193 -15.56 -6.63 18.05
C ASP A 193 -15.36 -7.74 16.99
N SER A 194 -14.76 -7.42 15.86
CA SER A 194 -14.34 -8.41 14.86
C SER A 194 -13.14 -9.22 15.34
N SER A 195 -13.15 -10.52 15.05
CA SER A 195 -12.07 -11.45 15.44
C SER A 195 -10.91 -11.38 14.46
N THR A 196 -9.78 -10.81 14.87
CA THR A 196 -8.56 -10.74 14.04
C THR A 196 -7.91 -12.12 13.93
N ILE A 197 -7.65 -12.56 12.69
CA ILE A 197 -7.10 -13.90 12.37
C ILE A 197 -5.59 -13.85 12.15
N VAL A 198 -5.09 -12.77 11.51
CA VAL A 198 -3.67 -12.62 11.18
C VAL A 198 -2.83 -12.22 12.39
N LYS A 199 -1.52 -12.46 12.31
CA LYS A 199 -0.52 -12.11 13.33
C LYS A 199 0.56 -11.23 12.72
N ILE A 200 1.25 -10.47 13.58
CA ILE A 200 2.45 -9.72 13.19
C ILE A 200 3.48 -10.70 12.61
N GLY A 201 3.98 -10.38 11.43
CA GLY A 201 4.93 -11.20 10.68
C GLY A 201 4.32 -12.01 9.55
N ASP A 202 2.99 -12.19 9.52
CA ASP A 202 2.31 -12.95 8.48
C ASP A 202 2.44 -12.24 7.11
N LYS A 203 2.58 -13.04 6.06
CA LYS A 203 2.47 -12.59 4.69
C LYS A 203 1.03 -12.67 4.24
N VAL A 204 0.52 -11.57 3.70
CA VAL A 204 -0.86 -11.44 3.22
C VAL A 204 -0.90 -11.05 1.76
N LYS A 205 -2.00 -11.40 1.09
CA LYS A 205 -2.27 -11.06 -0.31
C LYS A 205 -3.59 -10.32 -0.44
N ALA A 206 -3.56 -9.20 -1.15
CA ALA A 206 -4.73 -8.40 -1.47
C ALA A 206 -5.81 -9.23 -2.16
N GLY A 207 -7.03 -9.17 -1.66
CA GLY A 207 -8.16 -9.89 -2.25
C GLY A 207 -8.22 -11.38 -1.94
N GLU A 208 -7.22 -11.98 -1.21
CA GLU A 208 -7.18 -13.42 -0.96
C GLU A 208 -7.09 -13.77 0.53
N THR A 209 -6.27 -13.05 1.30
CA THR A 209 -6.04 -13.40 2.70
C THR A 209 -7.12 -12.82 3.60
N ILE A 210 -7.79 -13.67 4.39
CA ILE A 210 -8.73 -13.21 5.41
C ILE A 210 -7.94 -12.63 6.57
N ILE A 211 -8.23 -11.36 6.93
CA ILE A 211 -7.61 -10.64 8.06
C ILE A 211 -8.42 -10.80 9.33
N ALA A 212 -9.73 -10.69 9.22
CA ALA A 212 -10.64 -10.80 10.37
C ALA A 212 -11.99 -11.39 9.95
N GLN A 213 -12.73 -11.82 10.96
CA GLN A 213 -14.12 -12.27 10.85
C GLN A 213 -15.00 -11.33 11.69
N ILE A 214 -16.11 -10.89 11.11
CA ILE A 214 -17.11 -10.01 11.72
C ILE A 214 -18.04 -10.83 12.61
#